data_cb728824d939e3f0a6bbf09adf76659e
#
_entry.id   cb728824d939e3f0a6bbf09adf76659e
#
_cell.length_a   1.000
_cell.length_b   1.000
_cell.length_c   1.000
_cell.angle_alpha   90.00
_cell.angle_beta   90.00
_cell.angle_gamma   90.00
#
_symmetry.space_group_name_H-M   'P 1'
#
loop_
_entity.id
_entity.type
_entity.pdbx_description
1 polymer ?
#
loop_
_entity_poly.entity_id
_entity_poly.type
_entity_poly.pdbx_seq_one_letter_code
_entity_poly.pdbx_strand_id
1 'polypeptide(L)'
;METEEDQLLQALPRERNWDGTSYIFQYQGFWFPSWGIHGVISFQRRFQARATDLFLASFPKYGTAWLKSLIFTTVNRARYGLNDTPLLITSPHDLVPFLDLDLFSNKNQIPDLEHHPNPRIFATHTAYSLLPASMRDSCCRIVYVCRNPLDQFISYWHFVVQRSKEYVAPPLSLEESFDMYCNEIHSFGPFCDQVLGYWKASLENPNKVLFLKYEDMKEDGKFQYLKKLAEFLGCPFSADEERDGVMEQVSRLCSFENLKSLEVNNTGKRKSGSPNSAFFRKGKVGDWANYLTPSMAQRLNNLVEEKLAGSGLSFKAS
;
A
#
# COMPACT_ATOMS: atom_id res chain seq x y z
N MET A 1 -14.82 20.63 24.67
CA MET A 1 -13.69 21.48 24.24
C MET A 1 -13.15 20.91 22.95
N GLU A 2 -13.04 21.74 21.96
CA GLU A 2 -12.47 21.38 20.65
C GLU A 2 -10.97 21.13 20.84
N THR A 3 -10.46 20.02 20.31
CA THR A 3 -9.03 19.70 20.41
C THR A 3 -8.22 20.51 19.40
N GLU A 4 -6.91 20.69 19.64
CA GLU A 4 -6.01 21.33 18.65
C GLU A 4 -6.09 20.64 17.27
N GLU A 5 -6.34 19.34 17.27
CA GLU A 5 -6.47 18.56 16.04
C GLU A 5 -7.79 18.85 15.31
N ASP A 6 -8.88 19.07 16.04
CA ASP A 6 -10.15 19.47 15.43
C ASP A 6 -10.05 20.87 14.80
N GLN A 7 -9.35 21.81 15.45
CA GLN A 7 -9.06 23.13 14.90
C GLN A 7 -8.16 23.04 13.67
N LEU A 8 -7.14 22.18 13.67
CA LEU A 8 -6.28 21.94 12.51
C LEU A 8 -7.13 21.46 11.31
N LEU A 9 -7.99 20.46 11.52
CA LEU A 9 -8.80 19.90 10.44
C LEU A 9 -9.75 20.93 9.82
N GLN A 10 -10.31 21.85 10.61
CA GLN A 10 -11.16 22.90 10.10
C GLN A 10 -10.42 23.91 9.21
N ALA A 11 -9.12 24.10 9.46
CA ALA A 11 -8.28 25.03 8.69
C ALA A 11 -7.71 24.41 7.40
N LEU A 12 -7.76 23.07 7.23
CA LEU A 12 -7.18 22.42 6.06
C LEU A 12 -8.04 22.60 4.79
N PRO A 13 -7.41 22.76 3.61
CA PRO A 13 -8.10 22.61 2.34
C PRO A 13 -8.82 21.28 2.26
N ARG A 14 -10.03 21.27 1.73
CA ARG A 14 -10.82 20.03 1.58
C ARG A 14 -11.51 19.95 0.23
N GLU A 15 -11.64 18.72 -0.26
CA GLU A 15 -12.35 18.37 -1.49
C GLU A 15 -13.30 17.21 -1.25
N ARG A 16 -14.29 17.04 -2.13
CA ARG A 16 -15.20 15.90 -2.09
C ARG A 16 -14.43 14.62 -2.40
N ASN A 17 -14.67 13.58 -1.64
CA ASN A 17 -14.08 12.27 -1.90
C ASN A 17 -14.86 11.52 -3.01
N TRP A 18 -14.22 10.54 -3.63
CA TRP A 18 -14.82 9.72 -4.70
C TRP A 18 -15.99 8.87 -4.25
N ASP A 19 -16.15 8.62 -2.96
CA ASP A 19 -17.32 7.92 -2.39
C ASP A 19 -18.62 8.74 -2.47
N GLY A 20 -18.53 10.00 -2.87
CA GLY A 20 -19.66 10.89 -3.04
C GLY A 20 -20.23 11.48 -1.75
N THR A 21 -19.76 11.05 -0.58
CA THR A 21 -20.35 11.43 0.73
C THR A 21 -19.34 12.06 1.67
N SER A 22 -18.08 11.62 1.67
CA SER A 22 -17.05 12.11 2.57
C SER A 22 -16.17 13.18 1.94
N TYR A 23 -15.26 13.73 2.73
CA TYR A 23 -14.25 14.69 2.29
C TYR A 23 -12.84 14.10 2.41
N ILE A 24 -11.94 14.60 1.57
CA ILE A 24 -10.49 14.47 1.73
C ILE A 24 -9.92 15.82 2.13
N PHE A 25 -8.91 15.82 2.97
CA PHE A 25 -8.24 17.01 3.51
C PHE A 25 -6.79 17.02 3.07
N GLN A 26 -6.29 18.19 2.69
CA GLN A 26 -4.89 18.34 2.29
C GLN A 26 -4.03 18.70 3.51
N TYR A 27 -3.16 17.76 3.90
CA TYR A 27 -2.21 17.95 5.00
C TYR A 27 -0.77 17.79 4.50
N GLN A 28 0.03 18.82 4.68
CA GLN A 28 1.44 18.87 4.24
C GLN A 28 1.62 18.45 2.76
N GLY A 29 0.72 18.91 1.88
CA GLY A 29 0.76 18.67 0.43
C GLY A 29 0.09 17.38 -0.04
N PHE A 30 -0.37 16.50 0.87
CA PHE A 30 -1.04 15.24 0.53
C PHE A 30 -2.49 15.20 0.99
N TRP A 31 -3.34 14.52 0.20
CA TRP A 31 -4.76 14.37 0.47
C TRP A 31 -5.04 13.13 1.32
N PHE A 32 -5.77 13.27 2.40
CA PHE A 32 -6.16 12.17 3.26
C PHE A 32 -7.67 12.14 3.47
N PRO A 33 -8.29 10.94 3.44
CA PRO A 33 -9.72 10.82 3.74
C PRO A 33 -9.99 11.21 5.20
N SER A 34 -11.18 11.78 5.44
CA SER A 34 -11.59 12.26 6.77
C SER A 34 -11.43 11.21 7.88
N TRP A 35 -11.64 9.95 7.56
CA TRP A 35 -11.49 8.83 8.49
C TRP A 35 -10.01 8.41 8.73
N GLY A 36 -9.09 8.80 7.85
CA GLY A 36 -7.67 8.39 7.91
C GLY A 36 -6.71 9.46 8.41
N ILE A 37 -7.06 10.74 8.26
CA ILE A 37 -6.14 11.86 8.53
C ILE A 37 -5.63 11.90 9.99
N HIS A 38 -6.49 11.59 10.95
CA HIS A 38 -6.09 11.53 12.36
C HIS A 38 -5.00 10.47 12.61
N GLY A 39 -5.17 9.31 11.99
CA GLY A 39 -4.18 8.23 12.10
C GLY A 39 -2.83 8.65 11.52
N VAL A 40 -2.83 9.35 10.38
CA VAL A 40 -1.61 9.87 9.75
C VAL A 40 -0.91 10.88 10.65
N ILE A 41 -1.62 11.85 11.21
CA ILE A 41 -1.06 12.87 12.11
C ILE A 41 -0.52 12.22 13.39
N SER A 42 -1.29 11.31 13.99
CA SER A 42 -0.90 10.60 15.21
C SER A 42 0.32 9.71 14.96
N PHE A 43 0.34 8.97 13.86
CA PHE A 43 1.46 8.15 13.42
C PHE A 43 2.72 8.99 13.23
N GLN A 44 2.64 10.09 12.46
CA GLN A 44 3.76 10.99 12.21
C GLN A 44 4.39 11.53 13.49
N ARG A 45 3.56 11.89 14.49
CA ARG A 45 4.01 12.55 15.72
C ARG A 45 4.49 11.59 16.79
N ARG A 46 3.95 10.37 16.86
CA ARG A 46 4.07 9.50 18.04
C ARG A 46 4.80 8.19 17.79
N PHE A 47 4.89 7.74 16.54
CA PHE A 47 5.52 6.45 16.27
C PHE A 47 7.04 6.52 16.42
N GLN A 48 7.58 5.50 17.13
CA GLN A 48 9.02 5.31 17.28
C GLN A 48 9.46 4.00 16.62
N ALA A 49 10.25 4.14 15.55
CA ALA A 49 10.78 3.01 14.82
C ALA A 49 11.97 2.38 15.55
N ARG A 50 12.06 1.06 15.51
CA ARG A 50 13.24 0.28 15.90
C ARG A 50 14.09 -0.04 14.66
N ALA A 51 15.38 -0.20 14.85
CA ALA A 51 16.30 -0.56 13.77
C ALA A 51 15.94 -1.89 13.07
N THR A 52 15.28 -2.79 13.80
CA THR A 52 14.84 -4.09 13.31
C THR A 52 13.48 -4.10 12.62
N ASP A 53 12.74 -2.98 12.65
CA ASP A 53 11.41 -2.89 12.07
C ASP A 53 11.44 -3.01 10.54
N LEU A 54 10.42 -3.63 10.01
CA LEU A 54 10.19 -3.82 8.57
C LEU A 54 8.89 -3.13 8.17
N PHE A 55 8.95 -2.31 7.14
CA PHE A 55 7.79 -1.57 6.67
C PHE A 55 7.48 -1.86 5.21
N LEU A 56 6.21 -2.07 4.91
CA LEU A 56 5.69 -2.01 3.56
C LEU A 56 5.01 -0.65 3.36
N ALA A 57 5.58 0.18 2.52
CA ALA A 57 4.94 1.40 2.06
C ALA A 57 4.40 1.21 0.64
N SER A 58 3.22 1.75 0.37
CA SER A 58 2.59 1.66 -0.95
C SER A 58 1.51 2.71 -1.10
N PHE A 59 1.25 3.12 -2.33
CA PHE A 59 0.00 3.79 -2.63
C PHE A 59 -1.17 2.78 -2.60
N PRO A 60 -2.42 3.19 -2.31
CA PRO A 60 -3.57 2.27 -2.37
C PRO A 60 -3.66 1.53 -3.70
N LYS A 61 -3.92 0.23 -3.66
CA LYS A 61 -4.08 -0.67 -4.84
C LYS A 61 -2.81 -0.96 -5.63
N TYR A 62 -1.63 -0.68 -5.09
CA TYR A 62 -0.33 -1.04 -5.69
C TYR A 62 0.09 -2.51 -5.44
N GLY A 63 -0.82 -3.38 -5.02
CA GLY A 63 -0.50 -4.79 -4.72
C GLY A 63 -0.16 -5.01 -3.24
N THR A 64 -0.60 -4.12 -2.36
CA THR A 64 -0.29 -4.13 -0.92
C THR A 64 -0.61 -5.47 -0.24
N ALA A 65 -1.77 -6.08 -0.51
CA ALA A 65 -2.15 -7.37 0.08
C ALA A 65 -1.17 -8.49 -0.33
N TRP A 66 -0.75 -8.50 -1.60
CA TRP A 66 0.24 -9.44 -2.11
C TRP A 66 1.59 -9.27 -1.43
N LEU A 67 2.11 -8.03 -1.36
CA LEU A 67 3.40 -7.76 -0.71
C LEU A 67 3.37 -8.02 0.80
N LYS A 68 2.27 -7.73 1.47
CA LYS A 68 2.09 -8.10 2.89
C LYS A 68 2.23 -9.61 3.08
N SER A 69 1.58 -10.40 2.22
CA SER A 69 1.68 -11.86 2.26
C SER A 69 3.11 -12.34 2.02
N LEU A 70 3.77 -11.81 0.99
CA LEU A 70 5.16 -12.16 0.66
C LEU A 70 6.14 -11.81 1.81
N ILE A 71 6.07 -10.59 2.33
CA ILE A 71 6.93 -10.14 3.43
C ILE A 71 6.68 -10.98 4.67
N PHE A 72 5.41 -11.16 5.07
CA PHE A 72 5.07 -11.96 6.24
C PHE A 72 5.57 -13.39 6.12
N THR A 73 5.28 -14.05 5.00
CA THR A 73 5.68 -15.44 4.77
C THR A 73 7.19 -15.58 4.71
N THR A 74 7.88 -14.71 3.97
CA THR A 74 9.34 -14.75 3.83
C THR A 74 10.06 -14.58 5.16
N VAL A 75 9.63 -13.61 5.97
CA VAL A 75 10.24 -13.34 7.30
C VAL A 75 9.96 -14.45 8.29
N ASN A 76 8.76 -15.04 8.25
CA ASN A 76 8.33 -16.00 9.26
C ASN A 76 8.43 -17.47 8.80
N ARG A 77 9.01 -17.77 7.63
CA ARG A 77 9.04 -19.13 7.07
C ARG A 77 9.79 -20.16 7.93
N ALA A 78 10.76 -19.70 8.72
CA ALA A 78 11.45 -20.55 9.68
C ALA A 78 10.62 -20.79 10.96
N ARG A 79 9.63 -19.93 11.24
CA ARG A 79 8.77 -19.99 12.42
C ARG A 79 7.51 -20.82 12.17
N TYR A 80 6.94 -20.67 10.97
CA TYR A 80 5.71 -21.34 10.56
C TYR A 80 5.99 -22.19 9.32
N GLY A 81 5.58 -23.44 9.34
CA GLY A 81 5.54 -24.24 8.12
C GLY A 81 4.57 -23.61 7.11
N LEU A 82 4.82 -23.78 5.81
CA LEU A 82 3.98 -23.18 4.76
C LEU A 82 2.54 -23.72 4.82
N ASN A 83 2.32 -24.91 5.38
CA ASN A 83 1.01 -25.52 5.57
C ASN A 83 0.28 -25.10 6.86
N ASP A 84 1.01 -24.47 7.80
CA ASP A 84 0.49 -24.08 9.13
C ASP A 84 0.65 -22.57 9.35
N THR A 85 0.91 -21.81 8.31
CA THR A 85 1.11 -20.36 8.40
C THR A 85 -0.20 -19.64 8.77
N PRO A 86 -0.16 -18.64 9.65
CA PRO A 86 -1.32 -17.80 9.96
C PRO A 86 -1.99 -17.17 8.72
N LEU A 87 -1.27 -17.05 7.59
CA LEU A 87 -1.80 -16.52 6.34
C LEU A 87 -3.02 -17.32 5.80
N LEU A 88 -3.13 -18.59 6.17
CA LEU A 88 -4.24 -19.45 5.73
C LEU A 88 -5.59 -19.08 6.36
N ILE A 89 -5.55 -18.49 7.56
CA ILE A 89 -6.74 -18.19 8.38
C ILE A 89 -6.87 -16.73 8.80
N THR A 90 -5.87 -15.91 8.46
CA THR A 90 -5.84 -14.48 8.81
C THR A 90 -5.53 -13.64 7.59
N SER A 91 -6.29 -12.58 7.37
CA SER A 91 -6.08 -11.66 6.24
C SER A 91 -4.67 -11.05 6.26
N PRO A 92 -4.02 -10.89 5.10
CA PRO A 92 -2.73 -10.19 5.01
C PRO A 92 -2.74 -8.80 5.64
N HIS A 93 -3.88 -8.13 5.62
CA HIS A 93 -4.03 -6.81 6.22
C HIS A 93 -4.06 -6.83 7.75
N ASP A 94 -4.47 -7.95 8.35
CA ASP A 94 -4.48 -8.10 9.81
C ASP A 94 -3.15 -8.68 10.32
N LEU A 95 -2.45 -9.49 9.50
CA LEU A 95 -1.10 -9.97 9.81
C LEU A 95 -0.03 -8.87 9.76
N VAL A 96 -0.20 -7.93 8.83
CA VAL A 96 0.68 -6.78 8.66
C VAL A 96 -0.18 -5.51 8.71
N PRO A 97 -0.51 -5.00 9.92
CA PRO A 97 -1.44 -3.89 10.08
C PRO A 97 -0.85 -2.58 9.56
N PHE A 98 -1.73 -1.67 9.13
CA PHE A 98 -1.34 -0.31 8.80
C PHE A 98 -1.11 0.51 10.08
N LEU A 99 0.00 1.24 10.12
CA LEU A 99 0.26 2.18 11.21
C LEU A 99 -0.75 3.34 11.18
N ASP A 100 -0.85 3.98 10.04
CA ASP A 100 -1.68 5.17 9.80
C ASP A 100 -3.19 4.88 9.82
N LEU A 101 -3.63 3.72 9.34
CA LEU A 101 -5.05 3.44 9.13
C LEU A 101 -5.68 2.50 10.17
N ASP A 102 -4.87 1.67 10.82
CA ASP A 102 -5.37 0.70 11.80
C ASP A 102 -4.92 1.06 13.23
N LEU A 103 -3.59 1.16 13.45
CA LEU A 103 -3.02 1.22 14.79
C LEU A 103 -3.11 2.61 15.42
N PHE A 104 -2.83 3.66 14.64
CA PHE A 104 -2.89 5.05 15.11
C PHE A 104 -4.21 5.76 14.78
N SER A 105 -5.20 5.05 14.23
CA SER A 105 -6.51 5.62 13.85
C SER A 105 -7.39 6.02 15.04
N ASN A 106 -7.18 5.43 16.22
CA ASN A 106 -7.93 5.77 17.42
C ASN A 106 -7.34 7.01 18.08
N LYS A 107 -8.10 8.10 18.12
CA LYS A 107 -7.70 9.39 18.74
C LYS A 107 -7.32 9.27 20.22
N ASN A 108 -7.96 8.36 20.94
CA ASN A 108 -7.89 8.28 22.39
C ASN A 108 -6.88 7.26 22.91
N GLN A 109 -6.21 6.52 22.02
CA GLN A 109 -5.33 5.44 22.43
C GLN A 109 -4.05 5.41 21.59
N ILE A 110 -2.90 5.47 22.27
CA ILE A 110 -1.62 5.14 21.66
C ILE A 110 -1.53 3.60 21.64
N PRO A 111 -1.28 2.97 20.47
CA PRO A 111 -1.18 1.52 20.41
C PRO A 111 0.03 1.03 21.21
N ASP A 112 -0.17 -0.02 21.98
CA ASP A 112 0.94 -0.78 22.56
C ASP A 112 1.56 -1.68 21.48
N LEU A 113 2.77 -1.35 21.07
CA LEU A 113 3.51 -2.07 20.04
C LEU A 113 4.63 -2.96 20.60
N GLU A 114 4.79 -3.00 21.94
CA GLU A 114 5.86 -3.76 22.58
C GLU A 114 5.70 -5.27 22.42
N HIS A 115 4.47 -5.76 22.39
CA HIS A 115 4.14 -7.18 22.27
C HIS A 115 4.10 -7.70 20.83
N HIS A 116 4.38 -6.85 19.80
CA HIS A 116 4.50 -7.34 18.44
C HIS A 116 5.76 -8.21 18.29
N PRO A 117 5.67 -9.35 17.57
CA PRO A 117 6.83 -10.22 17.30
C PRO A 117 7.98 -9.45 16.67
N ASN A 118 9.22 -9.82 17.00
CA ASN A 118 10.41 -9.24 16.38
C ASN A 118 10.87 -10.13 15.20
N PRO A 119 11.19 -9.55 14.02
CA PRO A 119 11.02 -8.15 13.66
C PRO A 119 9.52 -7.75 13.57
N ARG A 120 9.19 -6.51 13.98
CA ARG A 120 7.84 -5.99 13.79
C ARG A 120 7.64 -5.66 12.32
N ILE A 121 6.50 -6.07 11.77
CA ILE A 121 6.17 -5.85 10.35
C ILE A 121 4.91 -5.00 10.27
N PHE A 122 5.01 -3.83 9.66
CA PHE A 122 3.90 -2.89 9.52
C PHE A 122 3.74 -2.42 8.07
N ALA A 123 2.61 -1.78 7.79
CA ALA A 123 2.38 -1.12 6.51
C ALA A 123 1.96 0.34 6.70
N THR A 124 2.08 1.13 5.62
CA THR A 124 1.58 2.51 5.57
C THR A 124 1.24 2.92 4.14
N HIS A 125 0.28 3.85 4.00
CA HIS A 125 0.03 4.58 2.76
C HIS A 125 0.60 6.00 2.78
N THR A 126 1.28 6.37 3.86
CA THR A 126 1.87 7.70 4.06
C THR A 126 3.05 7.93 3.11
N ALA A 127 3.14 9.11 2.51
CA ALA A 127 4.26 9.51 1.66
C ALA A 127 5.58 9.58 2.46
N TYR A 128 6.72 9.36 1.78
CA TYR A 128 8.04 9.31 2.43
C TYR A 128 8.37 10.56 3.26
N SER A 129 8.04 11.74 2.74
CA SER A 129 8.27 13.02 3.42
C SER A 129 7.47 13.19 4.72
N LEU A 130 6.36 12.46 4.85
CA LEU A 130 5.48 12.50 6.02
C LEU A 130 5.75 11.38 7.01
N LEU A 131 6.68 10.46 6.72
CA LEU A 131 7.05 9.42 7.68
C LEU A 131 7.63 10.05 8.96
N PRO A 132 7.40 9.44 10.13
CA PRO A 132 8.04 9.86 11.38
C PRO A 132 9.55 10.03 11.24
N ALA A 133 10.13 11.02 11.92
CA ALA A 133 11.58 11.22 11.93
C ALA A 133 12.31 9.94 12.36
N SER A 134 11.79 9.24 13.38
CA SER A 134 12.35 7.95 13.84
C SER A 134 12.45 6.90 12.72
N MET A 135 11.53 6.87 11.77
CA MET A 135 11.63 5.98 10.60
C MET A 135 12.68 6.45 9.61
N ARG A 136 12.79 7.77 9.36
CA ARG A 136 13.76 8.33 8.42
C ARG A 136 15.20 8.24 8.94
N ASP A 137 15.37 8.36 10.23
CA ASP A 137 16.70 8.45 10.88
C ASP A 137 17.23 7.09 11.38
N SER A 138 16.36 6.10 11.64
CA SER A 138 16.76 4.77 12.08
C SER A 138 17.26 3.87 10.92
N CYS A 139 17.84 2.71 11.27
CA CYS A 139 18.23 1.68 10.31
C CYS A 139 17.09 0.72 9.93
N CYS A 140 15.84 1.06 10.19
CA CYS A 140 14.69 0.27 9.76
C CYS A 140 14.65 0.10 8.23
N ARG A 141 14.03 -0.97 7.76
CA ARG A 141 13.94 -1.25 6.31
C ARG A 141 12.54 -0.98 5.79
N ILE A 142 12.46 -0.32 4.65
CA ILE A 142 11.21 0.06 4.00
C ILE A 142 11.18 -0.56 2.60
N VAL A 143 10.21 -1.43 2.36
CA VAL A 143 9.88 -1.91 1.01
C VAL A 143 8.79 -1.01 0.45
N TYR A 144 9.04 -0.39 -0.68
CA TYR A 144 8.02 0.38 -1.41
C TYR A 144 7.66 -0.34 -2.71
N VAL A 145 6.39 -0.43 -3.01
CA VAL A 145 5.90 -0.94 -4.29
C VAL A 145 5.10 0.13 -5.01
N CYS A 146 5.41 0.33 -6.30
CA CYS A 146 4.59 1.12 -7.21
C CYS A 146 3.95 0.25 -8.29
N ARG A 147 2.96 0.81 -8.98
CA ARG A 147 2.21 0.17 -10.06
C ARG A 147 1.89 1.19 -11.14
N ASN A 148 1.68 0.74 -12.39
CA ASN A 148 1.19 1.57 -13.47
C ASN A 148 -0.06 2.35 -13.03
N PRO A 149 -0.07 3.69 -13.15
CA PRO A 149 -1.15 4.54 -12.65
C PRO A 149 -2.51 4.32 -13.32
N LEU A 150 -2.53 3.89 -14.59
CA LEU A 150 -3.78 3.54 -15.28
C LEU A 150 -4.47 2.35 -14.61
N ASP A 151 -3.73 1.28 -14.34
CA ASP A 151 -4.25 0.10 -13.63
C ASP A 151 -4.59 0.39 -12.18
N GLN A 152 -3.80 1.25 -11.52
CA GLN A 152 -4.05 1.65 -10.16
C GLN A 152 -5.36 2.45 -10.07
N PHE A 153 -5.55 3.45 -10.94
CA PHE A 153 -6.77 4.25 -10.99
C PHE A 153 -8.01 3.35 -11.08
N ILE A 154 -8.06 2.47 -12.06
CA ILE A 154 -9.20 1.54 -12.25
C ILE A 154 -9.38 0.63 -11.04
N SER A 155 -8.28 0.11 -10.48
CA SER A 155 -8.37 -0.73 -9.29
C SER A 155 -8.90 0.03 -8.06
N TYR A 156 -8.54 1.31 -7.93
CA TYR A 156 -8.97 2.15 -6.82
C TYR A 156 -10.42 2.62 -7.00
N TRP A 157 -10.81 3.04 -8.21
CA TRP A 157 -12.19 3.40 -8.51
C TRP A 157 -13.17 2.26 -8.21
N HIS A 158 -12.89 1.05 -8.69
CA HIS A 158 -13.71 -0.12 -8.36
C HIS A 158 -13.77 -0.43 -6.86
N PHE A 159 -12.65 -0.22 -6.15
CA PHE A 159 -12.60 -0.42 -4.70
C PHE A 159 -13.52 0.57 -3.97
N VAL A 160 -13.51 1.84 -4.38
CA VAL A 160 -14.39 2.87 -3.82
C VAL A 160 -15.85 2.53 -4.13
N VAL A 161 -16.19 2.25 -5.40
CA VAL A 161 -17.54 1.88 -5.82
C VAL A 161 -18.08 0.67 -5.06
N GLN A 162 -17.26 -0.36 -4.85
CA GLN A 162 -17.68 -1.54 -4.11
C GLN A 162 -17.99 -1.23 -2.64
N ARG A 163 -17.19 -0.36 -2.01
CA ARG A 163 -17.41 0.04 -0.61
C ARG A 163 -18.57 1.01 -0.45
N SER A 164 -18.84 1.82 -1.46
CA SER A 164 -19.93 2.83 -1.42
C SER A 164 -21.33 2.25 -1.61
N LYS A 165 -21.47 0.96 -1.87
CA LYS A 165 -22.79 0.31 -2.02
C LYS A 165 -23.67 0.40 -0.76
N GLU A 166 -23.07 0.65 0.39
CA GLU A 166 -23.76 0.80 1.68
C GLU A 166 -24.01 2.28 2.01
N TYR A 167 -23.61 3.23 1.14
CA TYR A 167 -23.74 4.67 1.39
C TYR A 167 -25.02 5.25 0.78
N VAL A 168 -25.46 6.36 1.37
CA VAL A 168 -26.71 7.05 0.96
C VAL A 168 -26.60 7.70 -0.42
N ALA A 169 -25.41 8.21 -0.78
CA ALA A 169 -25.17 8.81 -2.08
C ALA A 169 -24.31 7.89 -2.98
N PRO A 170 -24.53 7.94 -4.31
CA PRO A 170 -23.70 7.17 -5.24
C PRO A 170 -22.26 7.72 -5.25
N PRO A 171 -21.26 6.85 -5.48
CA PRO A 171 -19.90 7.29 -5.74
C PRO A 171 -19.83 8.11 -7.03
N LEU A 172 -18.75 8.89 -7.18
CA LEU A 172 -18.49 9.63 -8.41
C LEU A 172 -18.38 8.68 -9.62
N SER A 173 -18.79 9.15 -10.78
CA SER A 173 -18.59 8.44 -12.05
C SER A 173 -17.11 8.17 -12.32
N LEU A 174 -16.82 7.29 -13.27
CA LEU A 174 -15.45 7.03 -13.69
C LEU A 174 -14.78 8.29 -14.24
N GLU A 175 -15.52 9.05 -15.04
CA GLU A 175 -15.04 10.29 -15.68
C GLU A 175 -14.73 11.37 -14.64
N GLU A 176 -15.63 11.62 -13.69
CA GLU A 176 -15.42 12.60 -12.62
C GLU A 176 -14.22 12.20 -11.74
N SER A 177 -14.14 10.92 -11.36
CA SER A 177 -13.02 10.39 -10.59
C SER A 177 -11.70 10.48 -11.36
N PHE A 178 -11.74 10.27 -12.68
CA PHE A 178 -10.57 10.38 -13.55
C PHE A 178 -10.08 11.83 -13.66
N ASP A 179 -10.98 12.78 -13.79
CA ASP A 179 -10.63 14.20 -13.81
C ASP A 179 -10.00 14.64 -12.50
N MET A 180 -10.55 14.25 -11.37
CA MET A 180 -9.94 14.49 -10.06
C MET A 180 -8.56 13.82 -9.94
N TYR A 181 -8.41 12.59 -10.43
CA TYR A 181 -7.14 11.87 -10.41
C TYR A 181 -6.05 12.58 -11.23
N CYS A 182 -6.38 13.06 -12.43
CA CYS A 182 -5.48 13.84 -13.26
C CYS A 182 -5.14 15.23 -12.68
N ASN A 183 -6.00 15.76 -11.80
CA ASN A 183 -5.72 16.96 -11.02
C ASN A 183 -5.03 16.64 -9.68
N GLU A 184 -4.61 15.38 -9.48
CA GLU A 184 -3.96 14.88 -8.27
C GLU A 184 -4.79 15.03 -6.98
N ILE A 185 -6.13 15.14 -7.12
CA ILE A 185 -7.11 15.26 -6.01
C ILE A 185 -7.73 13.87 -5.75
N HIS A 186 -7.07 13.10 -4.89
CA HIS A 186 -7.55 11.77 -4.50
C HIS A 186 -6.88 11.33 -3.20
N SER A 187 -7.52 10.40 -2.48
CA SER A 187 -6.99 9.90 -1.20
C SER A 187 -5.56 9.38 -1.32
N PHE A 188 -4.68 9.85 -0.46
CA PHE A 188 -3.24 9.60 -0.39
C PHE A 188 -2.40 10.23 -1.52
N GLY A 189 -3.03 10.97 -2.47
CA GLY A 189 -2.33 11.71 -3.52
C GLY A 189 -1.72 13.03 -3.02
N PRO A 190 -0.92 13.69 -3.84
CA PRO A 190 -0.53 13.37 -5.22
C PRO A 190 0.26 12.06 -5.37
N PHE A 191 -0.12 11.21 -6.33
CA PHE A 191 0.56 9.90 -6.46
C PHE A 191 1.98 10.02 -7.02
N CYS A 192 2.21 10.97 -7.94
CA CYS A 192 3.53 11.19 -8.50
C CYS A 192 4.53 11.61 -7.42
N ASP A 193 4.15 12.55 -6.54
CA ASP A 193 5.00 13.03 -5.46
C ASP A 193 5.29 11.91 -4.44
N GLN A 194 4.30 11.09 -4.14
CA GLN A 194 4.50 9.94 -3.27
C GLN A 194 5.50 8.94 -3.87
N VAL A 195 5.31 8.56 -5.14
CA VAL A 195 6.21 7.63 -5.84
C VAL A 195 7.61 8.18 -5.93
N LEU A 196 7.76 9.47 -6.34
CA LEU A 196 9.06 10.14 -6.45
C LEU A 196 9.77 10.24 -5.10
N GLY A 197 9.05 10.49 -4.02
CA GLY A 197 9.63 10.54 -2.68
C GLY A 197 10.33 9.23 -2.30
N TYR A 198 9.66 8.10 -2.50
CA TYR A 198 10.24 6.77 -2.24
C TYR A 198 11.31 6.38 -3.27
N TRP A 199 11.16 6.79 -4.53
CA TRP A 199 12.16 6.55 -5.56
C TRP A 199 13.49 7.24 -5.21
N LYS A 200 13.46 8.53 -4.91
CA LYS A 200 14.64 9.30 -4.49
C LYS A 200 15.28 8.69 -3.24
N ALA A 201 14.47 8.37 -2.23
CA ALA A 201 14.97 7.73 -1.01
C ALA A 201 15.64 6.38 -1.29
N SER A 202 15.16 5.60 -2.25
CA SER A 202 15.77 4.32 -2.64
C SER A 202 17.12 4.48 -3.36
N LEU A 203 17.29 5.56 -4.11
CA LEU A 203 18.55 5.89 -4.77
C LEU A 203 19.60 6.39 -3.76
N GLU A 204 19.16 7.23 -2.81
CA GLU A 204 20.02 7.79 -1.77
C GLU A 204 20.43 6.75 -0.72
N ASN A 205 19.51 5.84 -0.35
CA ASN A 205 19.70 4.87 0.72
C ASN A 205 19.19 3.47 0.32
N PRO A 206 19.84 2.77 -0.64
CA PRO A 206 19.38 1.49 -1.17
C PRO A 206 19.35 0.35 -0.13
N ASN A 207 20.12 0.48 0.94
CA ASN A 207 20.11 -0.48 2.07
C ASN A 207 18.91 -0.26 3.02
N LYS A 208 18.23 0.90 2.92
CA LYS A 208 17.10 1.27 3.74
C LYS A 208 15.77 1.20 3.01
N VAL A 209 15.75 1.58 1.73
CA VAL A 209 14.53 1.61 0.91
C VAL A 209 14.71 0.72 -0.31
N LEU A 210 13.93 -0.36 -0.38
CA LEU A 210 13.81 -1.20 -1.56
C LEU A 210 12.61 -0.75 -2.39
N PHE A 211 12.86 -0.26 -3.60
CA PHE A 211 11.82 0.15 -4.53
C PHE A 211 11.52 -0.98 -5.52
N LEU A 212 10.24 -1.39 -5.58
CA LEU A 212 9.75 -2.47 -6.44
C LEU A 212 8.67 -1.94 -7.39
N LYS A 213 8.63 -2.47 -8.62
CA LYS A 213 7.54 -2.25 -9.58
C LYS A 213 6.68 -3.50 -9.66
N TYR A 214 5.38 -3.34 -9.52
CA TYR A 214 4.41 -4.44 -9.53
C TYR A 214 4.48 -5.25 -10.82
N GLU A 215 4.61 -4.56 -11.96
CA GLU A 215 4.68 -5.17 -13.29
C GLU A 215 5.93 -6.04 -13.43
N ASP A 216 7.09 -5.55 -12.99
CA ASP A 216 8.35 -6.31 -13.04
C ASP A 216 8.27 -7.59 -12.20
N MET A 217 7.64 -7.49 -11.03
CA MET A 217 7.43 -8.66 -10.16
C MET A 217 6.46 -9.69 -10.78
N LYS A 218 5.46 -9.24 -11.54
CA LYS A 218 4.50 -10.13 -12.22
C LYS A 218 5.11 -10.84 -13.42
N GLU A 219 6.09 -10.23 -14.08
CA GLU A 219 6.81 -10.79 -15.24
C GLU A 219 8.00 -11.69 -14.81
N ASP A 220 8.43 -11.61 -13.57
CA ASP A 220 9.58 -12.37 -13.08
C ASP A 220 9.26 -13.86 -12.88
N GLY A 221 9.49 -14.65 -13.92
CA GLY A 221 9.29 -16.10 -13.90
C GLY A 221 10.34 -16.90 -13.11
N LYS A 222 11.39 -16.25 -12.57
CA LYS A 222 12.51 -16.89 -11.85
C LYS A 222 12.60 -16.51 -10.38
N PHE A 223 11.58 -15.85 -9.85
CA PHE A 223 11.49 -15.41 -8.45
C PHE A 223 12.66 -14.51 -7.99
N GLN A 224 13.33 -13.81 -8.93
CA GLN A 224 14.47 -12.92 -8.59
C GLN A 224 14.03 -11.79 -7.66
N TYR A 225 12.79 -11.28 -7.84
CA TYR A 225 12.23 -10.29 -6.93
C TYR A 225 12.09 -10.84 -5.50
N LEU A 226 11.71 -12.12 -5.35
CA LEU A 226 11.52 -12.74 -4.03
C LEU A 226 12.87 -12.97 -3.35
N LYS A 227 13.89 -13.38 -4.11
CA LYS A 227 15.27 -13.50 -3.61
C LYS A 227 15.79 -12.13 -3.13
N LYS A 228 15.68 -11.11 -3.98
CA LYS A 228 16.05 -9.73 -3.64
C LYS A 228 15.29 -9.19 -2.42
N LEU A 229 13.99 -9.50 -2.33
CA LEU A 229 13.17 -9.12 -1.18
C LEU A 229 13.68 -9.79 0.10
N ALA A 230 13.92 -11.10 0.08
CA ALA A 230 14.42 -11.85 1.24
C ALA A 230 15.81 -11.36 1.71
N GLU A 231 16.72 -11.09 0.78
CA GLU A 231 18.04 -10.50 1.07
C GLU A 231 17.88 -9.12 1.73
N PHE A 232 17.05 -8.25 1.15
CA PHE A 232 16.78 -6.94 1.70
C PHE A 232 16.14 -6.99 3.09
N LEU A 233 15.24 -7.93 3.35
CA LEU A 233 14.61 -8.12 4.66
C LEU A 233 15.56 -8.73 5.71
N GLY A 234 16.77 -9.18 5.31
CA GLY A 234 17.77 -9.80 6.18
C GLY A 234 17.47 -11.27 6.52
N CYS A 235 16.69 -11.93 5.69
CA CYS A 235 16.36 -13.35 5.80
C CYS A 235 16.51 -14.06 4.43
N PRO A 236 17.73 -14.05 3.83
CA PRO A 236 17.96 -14.67 2.53
C PRO A 236 17.58 -16.15 2.52
N PHE A 237 17.20 -16.68 1.37
CA PHE A 237 17.02 -18.12 1.20
C PHE A 237 18.38 -18.82 1.25
N SER A 238 18.46 -19.93 1.95
CA SER A 238 19.66 -20.77 1.96
C SER A 238 19.73 -21.60 0.67
N ALA A 239 20.93 -22.14 0.37
CA ALA A 239 21.11 -23.02 -0.77
C ALA A 239 20.22 -24.28 -0.69
N ASP A 240 19.98 -24.78 0.50
CA ASP A 240 19.05 -25.90 0.72
C ASP A 240 17.61 -25.51 0.44
N GLU A 241 17.14 -24.35 0.93
CA GLU A 241 15.80 -23.83 0.63
C GLU A 241 15.61 -23.57 -0.87
N GLU A 242 16.63 -23.05 -1.58
CA GLU A 242 16.58 -22.86 -3.02
C GLU A 242 16.46 -24.20 -3.76
N ARG A 243 17.27 -25.20 -3.38
CA ARG A 243 17.22 -26.54 -3.97
C ARG A 243 15.89 -27.26 -3.70
N ASP A 244 15.34 -27.09 -2.51
CA ASP A 244 14.10 -27.75 -2.08
C ASP A 244 12.85 -27.01 -2.58
N GLY A 245 12.99 -25.95 -3.40
CA GLY A 245 11.91 -25.21 -4.05
C GLY A 245 11.07 -24.39 -3.08
N VAL A 246 11.64 -23.91 -1.98
CA VAL A 246 10.91 -23.11 -0.98
C VAL A 246 10.43 -21.77 -1.58
N MET A 247 11.22 -21.16 -2.49
CA MET A 247 10.80 -19.91 -3.16
C MET A 247 9.53 -20.10 -3.99
N GLU A 248 9.45 -21.19 -4.75
CA GLU A 248 8.26 -21.54 -5.52
C GLU A 248 7.05 -21.78 -4.63
N GLN A 249 7.25 -22.45 -3.50
CA GLN A 249 6.19 -22.71 -2.53
C GLN A 249 5.69 -21.41 -1.89
N VAL A 250 6.59 -20.50 -1.49
CA VAL A 250 6.24 -19.16 -0.97
C VAL A 250 5.48 -18.36 -2.02
N SER A 251 5.98 -18.33 -3.26
CA SER A 251 5.33 -17.60 -4.36
C SER A 251 3.93 -18.15 -4.66
N ARG A 252 3.74 -19.46 -4.67
CA ARG A 252 2.45 -20.11 -4.89
C ARG A 252 1.48 -19.83 -3.75
N LEU A 253 1.93 -19.96 -2.49
CA LEU A 253 1.15 -19.65 -1.31
C LEU A 253 0.63 -18.20 -1.33
N CYS A 254 1.49 -17.26 -1.72
CA CYS A 254 1.17 -15.84 -1.79
C CYS A 254 0.57 -15.42 -3.14
N SER A 255 0.33 -16.35 -4.09
CA SER A 255 -0.26 -15.99 -5.38
C SER A 255 -1.65 -15.36 -5.22
N PHE A 256 -2.02 -14.49 -6.17
CA PHE A 256 -3.32 -13.82 -6.15
C PHE A 256 -4.47 -14.84 -6.13
N GLU A 257 -4.37 -15.89 -6.93
CA GLU A 257 -5.37 -16.95 -7.07
C GLU A 257 -5.53 -17.70 -5.75
N ASN A 258 -4.41 -18.08 -5.13
CA ASN A 258 -4.46 -18.77 -3.83
C ASN A 258 -5.01 -17.86 -2.73
N LEU A 259 -4.48 -16.64 -2.59
CA LEU A 259 -4.96 -15.71 -1.56
C LEU A 259 -6.46 -15.41 -1.73
N LYS A 260 -6.94 -15.22 -2.96
CA LYS A 260 -8.35 -14.96 -3.24
C LYS A 260 -9.23 -16.16 -2.88
N SER A 261 -8.74 -17.39 -3.02
CA SER A 261 -9.50 -18.62 -2.74
C SER A 261 -9.61 -18.94 -1.24
N LEU A 262 -8.74 -18.37 -0.40
CA LEU A 262 -8.80 -18.59 1.06
C LEU A 262 -10.12 -18.08 1.64
N GLU A 263 -10.76 -18.86 2.48
CA GLU A 263 -12.06 -18.55 3.09
C GLU A 263 -12.03 -17.18 3.80
N VAL A 264 -10.98 -16.92 4.59
CA VAL A 264 -10.80 -15.64 5.30
C VAL A 264 -10.78 -14.44 4.36
N ASN A 265 -10.25 -14.57 3.14
CA ASN A 265 -10.19 -13.51 2.16
C ASN A 265 -11.44 -13.42 1.29
N ASN A 266 -12.19 -14.49 1.16
CA ASN A 266 -13.42 -14.55 0.37
C ASN A 266 -14.65 -14.08 1.16
N THR A 267 -14.82 -14.58 2.38
CA THR A 267 -16.01 -14.35 3.23
C THR A 267 -15.75 -13.47 4.44
N GLY A 268 -14.48 -13.32 4.86
CA GLY A 268 -14.08 -12.56 6.04
C GLY A 268 -14.24 -11.06 5.88
N LYS A 269 -14.22 -10.37 7.03
CA LYS A 269 -14.24 -8.89 7.11
C LYS A 269 -13.09 -8.40 7.97
N ARG A 270 -12.60 -7.23 7.66
CA ARG A 270 -11.68 -6.47 8.51
C ARG A 270 -12.38 -5.97 9.77
N LYS A 271 -11.60 -5.62 10.78
CA LYS A 271 -12.11 -4.95 12.00
C LYS A 271 -12.91 -3.66 11.68
N SER A 272 -12.57 -2.98 10.58
CA SER A 272 -13.31 -1.81 10.06
C SER A 272 -14.66 -2.15 9.40
N GLY A 273 -15.04 -3.43 9.34
CA GLY A 273 -16.26 -3.90 8.67
C GLY A 273 -16.11 -4.14 7.17
N SER A 274 -15.03 -3.68 6.53
CA SER A 274 -14.82 -3.85 5.09
C SER A 274 -14.62 -5.32 4.72
N PRO A 275 -15.30 -5.86 3.69
CA PRO A 275 -15.12 -7.23 3.26
C PRO A 275 -13.71 -7.44 2.70
N ASN A 276 -13.06 -8.54 3.10
CA ASN A 276 -11.70 -8.86 2.64
C ASN A 276 -11.65 -9.09 1.13
N SER A 277 -12.73 -9.57 0.52
CA SER A 277 -12.84 -9.78 -0.93
C SER A 277 -12.66 -8.51 -1.76
N ALA A 278 -12.92 -7.32 -1.19
CA ALA A 278 -12.70 -6.04 -1.87
C ALA A 278 -11.23 -5.79 -2.24
N PHE A 279 -10.29 -6.48 -1.58
CA PHE A 279 -8.86 -6.35 -1.87
C PHE A 279 -8.38 -7.28 -3.01
N PHE A 280 -9.22 -8.23 -3.46
CA PHE A 280 -8.87 -9.26 -4.44
C PHE A 280 -9.76 -9.22 -5.70
N ARG A 281 -9.66 -8.12 -6.50
CA ARG A 281 -10.48 -7.91 -7.70
C ARG A 281 -10.07 -8.81 -8.88
N LYS A 282 -8.98 -8.50 -9.56
CA LYS A 282 -8.48 -9.23 -10.75
C LYS A 282 -6.99 -9.58 -10.70
N GLY A 283 -6.13 -8.75 -10.10
CA GLY A 283 -4.69 -8.98 -10.01
C GLY A 283 -3.93 -9.00 -11.36
N LYS A 284 -4.50 -8.37 -12.40
CA LYS A 284 -3.96 -8.35 -13.77
C LYS A 284 -3.31 -7.01 -14.09
N VAL A 285 -2.31 -7.04 -14.97
CA VAL A 285 -1.71 -5.87 -15.63
C VAL A 285 -2.49 -5.59 -16.92
N GLY A 286 -2.66 -4.31 -17.26
CA GLY A 286 -3.34 -3.89 -18.49
C GLY A 286 -4.88 -3.92 -18.44
N ASP A 287 -5.51 -4.20 -17.28
CA ASP A 287 -6.97 -4.24 -17.17
C ASP A 287 -7.63 -2.88 -17.43
N TRP A 288 -6.89 -1.78 -17.31
CA TRP A 288 -7.34 -0.42 -17.55
C TRP A 288 -7.90 -0.23 -18.97
N ALA A 289 -7.36 -0.93 -19.96
CA ALA A 289 -7.81 -0.83 -21.37
C ALA A 289 -9.28 -1.25 -21.58
N ASN A 290 -9.89 -1.97 -20.63
CA ASN A 290 -11.30 -2.33 -20.67
C ASN A 290 -12.23 -1.18 -20.20
N TYR A 291 -11.68 -0.08 -19.69
CA TYR A 291 -12.45 0.98 -19.01
C TYR A 291 -12.11 2.38 -19.52
N LEU A 292 -10.82 2.65 -19.79
CA LEU A 292 -10.36 3.98 -20.20
C LEU A 292 -10.32 4.09 -21.72
N THR A 293 -10.72 5.26 -22.22
CA THR A 293 -10.55 5.58 -23.63
C THR A 293 -9.07 5.85 -23.95
N PRO A 294 -8.65 5.74 -25.22
CA PRO A 294 -7.28 6.09 -25.63
C PRO A 294 -6.89 7.53 -25.22
N SER A 295 -7.83 8.47 -25.30
CA SER A 295 -7.58 9.88 -24.90
C SER A 295 -7.37 10.03 -23.40
N MET A 296 -8.13 9.32 -22.57
CA MET A 296 -7.91 9.29 -21.11
C MET A 296 -6.54 8.71 -20.78
N ALA A 297 -6.20 7.56 -21.39
CA ALA A 297 -4.90 6.92 -21.16
C ALA A 297 -3.75 7.85 -21.55
N GLN A 298 -3.84 8.51 -22.71
CA GLN A 298 -2.83 9.46 -23.17
C GLN A 298 -2.70 10.67 -22.22
N ARG A 299 -3.82 11.23 -21.74
CA ARG A 299 -3.80 12.35 -20.78
C ARG A 299 -3.05 11.99 -19.49
N LEU A 300 -3.33 10.80 -18.92
CA LEU A 300 -2.67 10.38 -17.69
C LEU A 300 -1.19 10.05 -17.94
N ASN A 301 -0.86 9.40 -19.05
CA ASN A 301 0.53 9.14 -19.40
C ASN A 301 1.34 10.43 -19.56
N ASN A 302 0.81 11.43 -20.25
CA ASN A 302 1.47 12.75 -20.40
C ASN A 302 1.73 13.41 -19.05
N LEU A 303 0.74 13.40 -18.14
CA LEU A 303 0.91 13.91 -16.77
C LEU A 303 2.04 13.18 -16.04
N VAL A 304 2.06 11.86 -16.13
CA VAL A 304 3.08 11.02 -15.47
C VAL A 304 4.47 11.30 -16.05
N GLU A 305 4.60 11.36 -17.35
CA GLU A 305 5.86 11.67 -18.04
C GLU A 305 6.38 13.06 -17.64
N GLU A 306 5.51 14.07 -17.62
CA GLU A 306 5.87 15.43 -17.18
C GLU A 306 6.36 15.44 -15.74
N LYS A 307 5.60 14.82 -14.82
CA LYS A 307 5.91 14.82 -13.39
C LYS A 307 7.16 14.00 -13.05
N LEU A 308 7.43 12.92 -13.78
CA LEU A 308 8.59 12.07 -13.57
C LEU A 308 9.82 12.49 -14.39
N ALA A 309 9.71 13.52 -15.21
CA ALA A 309 10.81 13.99 -16.07
C ALA A 309 12.09 14.23 -15.26
N GLY A 310 13.22 13.73 -15.77
CA GLY A 310 14.52 13.87 -15.13
C GLY A 310 14.77 13.01 -13.88
N SER A 311 13.78 12.24 -13.40
CA SER A 311 13.93 11.38 -12.21
C SER A 311 14.61 10.04 -12.49
N GLY A 312 14.65 9.61 -13.77
CA GLY A 312 15.04 8.25 -14.15
C GLY A 312 13.99 7.18 -13.87
N LEU A 313 12.85 7.53 -13.27
CA LEU A 313 11.73 6.62 -13.07
C LEU A 313 10.78 6.66 -14.27
N SER A 314 10.39 5.49 -14.74
CA SER A 314 9.35 5.35 -15.78
C SER A 314 8.46 4.15 -15.46
N PHE A 315 7.22 4.19 -15.93
CA PHE A 315 6.33 3.04 -15.93
C PHE A 315 6.35 2.38 -17.30
N LYS A 316 6.21 1.04 -17.34
CA LYS A 316 6.06 0.32 -18.60
C LYS A 316 4.75 0.75 -19.28
N ALA A 317 4.81 0.99 -20.58
CA ALA A 317 3.61 1.07 -21.40
C ALA A 317 2.94 -0.31 -21.37
N SER A 318 1.75 -0.39 -20.81
CA SER A 318 0.95 -1.63 -20.71
C SER A 318 -0.19 -1.63 -21.73
#